data_cebee6f3f085b85c549a34d58fd167df
#
_entry.id   cebee6f3f085b85c549a34d58fd167df
#
_cell.length_a   1.000
_cell.length_b   1.000
_cell.length_c   1.000
_cell.angle_alpha   90.00
_cell.angle_beta   90.00
_cell.angle_gamma   90.00
#
_symmetry.space_group_name_H-M   'P 1'
#
loop_
_entity.id
_entity.type
_entity.pdbx_description
1 polymer ?
#
loop_
_entity_poly.entity_id
_entity_poly.type
_entity_poly.pdbx_seq_one_letter_code
_entity_poly.pdbx_strand_id
1 'polypeptide(L)'
;YFYKSYWPFIPPQSCIAVSRNHLNDIFDLLDFDLFPKIWMDFRIGIISKYIFNEFKVLNKSYTYYRQSNENISSNYKFLSKNWWNRRKEAHEYIMYFFKSNNIDHKKNFDYYITNIINKFL
;
A
#
# COMPACT_ATOMS: atom_id res chain seq x y z
N TYR A 1 5.00 12.99 16.05
CA TYR A 1 4.62 13.72 14.82
C TYR A 1 5.51 13.41 13.61
N PHE A 2 6.74 12.91 13.79
CA PHE A 2 7.68 12.61 12.68
C PHE A 2 7.36 11.33 11.90
N TYR A 3 6.46 10.49 12.36
CA TYR A 3 6.15 9.17 11.79
C TYR A 3 4.75 9.03 11.17
N LYS A 4 4.07 10.12 10.84
CA LYS A 4 2.84 9.98 10.04
C LYS A 4 3.18 9.49 8.64
N SER A 5 3.26 8.18 8.50
CA SER A 5 3.25 7.55 7.19
C SER A 5 1.91 7.83 6.52
N TYR A 6 1.93 8.16 5.22
CA TYR A 6 0.71 8.18 4.41
C TYR A 6 0.08 6.78 4.27
N TRP A 7 0.80 5.75 4.72
CA TRP A 7 0.35 4.38 4.62
C TRP A 7 -0.74 4.13 5.65
N PRO A 8 -1.95 3.74 5.22
CA PRO A 8 -2.95 3.25 6.14
C PRO A 8 -2.51 1.91 6.74
N PHE A 9 -3.11 1.53 7.84
CA PHE A 9 -3.05 0.13 8.26
C PHE A 9 -3.73 -0.71 7.18
N ILE A 10 -2.99 -1.64 6.59
CA ILE A 10 -3.48 -2.47 5.50
C ILE A 10 -3.37 -3.92 5.94
N PRO A 11 -4.50 -4.59 6.17
CA PRO A 11 -4.50 -6.02 6.47
C PRO A 11 -4.15 -6.81 5.19
N PRO A 12 -3.78 -8.10 5.32
CA PRO A 12 -3.63 -8.98 4.17
C PRO A 12 -4.88 -8.98 3.28
N GLN A 13 -4.72 -9.17 1.99
CA GLN A 13 -5.80 -9.12 1.00
C GLN A 13 -7.00 -10.00 1.38
N SER A 14 -6.75 -11.19 1.94
CA SER A 14 -7.79 -12.11 2.42
C SER A 14 -8.64 -11.57 3.58
N CYS A 15 -8.21 -10.47 4.21
CA CYS A 15 -8.90 -9.82 5.31
C CYS A 15 -9.63 -8.53 4.88
N ILE A 16 -9.64 -8.23 3.58
CA ILE A 16 -10.29 -7.04 3.03
C ILE A 16 -11.64 -7.44 2.44
N ALA A 17 -12.69 -6.74 2.85
CA ALA A 17 -14.00 -6.80 2.23
C ALA A 17 -14.33 -5.43 1.63
N VAL A 18 -14.78 -5.42 0.39
CA VAL A 18 -15.16 -4.21 -0.34
C VAL A 18 -16.66 -4.27 -0.63
N SER A 19 -17.35 -3.17 -0.44
CA SER A 19 -18.76 -3.09 -0.82
C SER A 19 -18.92 -3.18 -2.33
N ARG A 20 -19.97 -3.83 -2.79
CA ARG A 20 -20.23 -3.98 -4.22
C ARG A 20 -20.39 -2.63 -4.93
N ASN A 21 -20.93 -1.64 -4.24
CA ASN A 21 -21.15 -0.30 -4.81
C ASN A 21 -19.83 0.42 -5.13
N HIS A 22 -18.77 0.19 -4.33
CA HIS A 22 -17.48 0.82 -4.55
C HIS A 22 -16.51 -0.04 -5.40
N LEU A 23 -16.94 -1.26 -5.75
CA LEU A 23 -16.03 -2.19 -6.42
C LEU A 23 -15.61 -1.67 -7.81
N ASN A 24 -16.57 -1.19 -8.60
CA ASN A 24 -16.30 -0.65 -9.93
C ASN A 24 -15.43 0.61 -9.83
N ASP A 25 -15.76 1.54 -8.93
CA ASP A 25 -14.99 2.76 -8.73
C ASP A 25 -13.55 2.47 -8.31
N ILE A 26 -13.34 1.43 -7.48
CA ILE A 26 -12.00 0.98 -7.11
C ILE A 26 -11.26 0.42 -8.34
N PHE A 27 -11.92 -0.41 -9.15
CA PHE A 27 -11.30 -0.98 -10.35
C PHE A 27 -10.91 0.09 -11.36
N ASP A 28 -11.71 1.13 -11.55
CA ASP A 28 -11.42 2.24 -12.45
C ASP A 28 -10.20 3.07 -12.00
N LEU A 29 -9.91 3.05 -10.70
CA LEU A 29 -8.74 3.73 -10.12
C LEU A 29 -7.50 2.84 -10.00
N LEU A 30 -7.64 1.53 -10.27
CA LEU A 30 -6.53 0.58 -10.24
C LEU A 30 -5.80 0.57 -11.57
N ASP A 31 -4.63 1.19 -11.60
CA ASP A 31 -3.71 1.07 -12.73
C ASP A 31 -2.78 -0.14 -12.50
N PHE A 32 -3.08 -1.26 -13.15
CA PHE A 32 -2.35 -2.51 -12.97
C PHE A 32 -1.00 -2.53 -13.68
N ASP A 33 -0.84 -1.76 -14.74
CA ASP A 33 0.36 -1.75 -15.57
C ASP A 33 1.49 -0.94 -14.93
N LEU A 34 1.13 0.01 -14.10
CA LEU A 34 2.09 0.81 -13.34
C LEU A 34 2.41 0.17 -11.97
N PHE A 35 3.65 0.26 -11.56
CA PHE A 35 4.11 -0.18 -10.23
C PHE A 35 3.89 -1.68 -9.96
N PRO A 36 4.47 -2.60 -10.76
CA PRO A 36 4.15 -4.03 -10.71
C PRO A 36 4.51 -4.74 -9.39
N LYS A 37 5.39 -4.15 -8.57
CA LYS A 37 5.75 -4.72 -7.26
C LYS A 37 4.77 -4.34 -6.15
N ILE A 38 3.83 -3.42 -6.43
CA ILE A 38 2.84 -2.98 -5.45
C ILE A 38 1.70 -4.00 -5.40
N TRP A 39 1.42 -4.46 -4.21
CA TRP A 39 0.37 -5.44 -3.96
C TRP A 39 -1.03 -4.80 -3.95
N MET A 40 -2.02 -5.60 -4.29
CA MET A 40 -3.40 -5.18 -4.46
C MET A 40 -4.00 -4.59 -3.19
N ASP A 41 -3.76 -5.22 -2.04
CA ASP A 41 -4.27 -4.74 -0.75
C ASP A 41 -3.77 -3.33 -0.44
N PHE A 42 -2.53 -3.01 -0.79
CA PHE A 42 -1.99 -1.66 -0.64
C PHE A 42 -2.74 -0.64 -1.50
N ARG A 43 -2.98 -0.97 -2.78
CA ARG A 43 -3.73 -0.09 -3.70
C ARG A 43 -5.15 0.15 -3.19
N ILE A 44 -5.87 -0.91 -2.83
CA ILE A 44 -7.21 -0.82 -2.27
C ILE A 44 -7.22 0.03 -1.00
N GLY A 45 -6.24 -0.17 -0.11
CA GLY A 45 -6.12 0.61 1.11
C GLY A 45 -5.92 2.12 0.87
N ILE A 46 -5.08 2.49 -0.11
CA ILE A 46 -4.84 3.88 -0.49
C ILE A 46 -6.11 4.50 -1.09
N ILE A 47 -6.76 3.82 -2.04
CA ILE A 47 -8.00 4.29 -2.67
C ILE A 47 -9.08 4.48 -1.61
N SER A 48 -9.32 3.46 -0.78
CA SER A 48 -10.35 3.51 0.27
C SER A 48 -10.13 4.67 1.24
N LYS A 49 -8.90 4.90 1.64
CA LYS A 49 -8.57 5.98 2.58
C LYS A 49 -8.72 7.38 1.99
N TYR A 50 -8.25 7.59 0.76
CA TYR A 50 -8.07 8.93 0.23
C TYR A 50 -9.16 9.38 -0.75
N ILE A 51 -9.86 8.44 -1.37
CA ILE A 51 -10.98 8.76 -2.28
C ILE A 51 -12.32 8.62 -1.56
N PHE A 52 -12.56 7.48 -0.90
CA PHE A 52 -13.84 7.24 -0.25
C PHE A 52 -13.88 7.71 1.21
N ASN A 53 -12.70 7.93 1.83
CA ASN A 53 -12.57 8.21 3.26
C ASN A 53 -13.31 7.17 4.15
N GLU A 54 -13.47 5.96 3.63
CA GLU A 54 -14.18 4.86 4.27
C GLU A 54 -13.21 3.70 4.50
N PHE A 55 -12.87 3.49 5.76
CA PHE A 55 -12.07 2.36 6.19
C PHE A 55 -12.53 1.90 7.57
N LYS A 56 -13.29 0.82 7.60
CA LYS A 56 -13.82 0.26 8.85
C LYS A 56 -13.02 -0.97 9.27
N VAL A 57 -12.42 -0.91 10.45
CA VAL A 57 -11.80 -2.09 11.07
C VAL A 57 -12.85 -2.83 11.89
N LEU A 58 -13.00 -4.12 11.62
CA LEU A 58 -13.88 -5.00 12.40
C LEU A 58 -13.08 -5.62 13.55
N ASN A 59 -13.57 -5.47 14.78
CA ASN A 59 -12.90 -5.97 15.99
C ASN A 59 -13.09 -7.49 16.21
N LYS A 60 -13.54 -8.20 15.19
CA LYS A 60 -13.76 -9.65 15.25
C LYS A 60 -12.96 -10.33 14.13
N SER A 61 -12.27 -11.42 14.48
CA SER A 61 -11.54 -12.21 13.50
C SER A 61 -12.50 -13.09 12.69
N TYR A 62 -12.55 -12.86 11.38
CA TYR A 62 -13.36 -13.63 10.43
C TYR A 62 -12.51 -14.53 9.52
N THR A 63 -11.19 -14.30 9.51
CA THR A 63 -10.26 -15.02 8.64
C THR A 63 -9.02 -15.44 9.41
N TYR A 64 -8.43 -16.57 9.02
CA TYR A 64 -7.15 -17.04 9.51
C TYR A 64 -6.10 -16.92 8.41
N TYR A 65 -5.03 -16.19 8.69
CA TYR A 65 -3.93 -16.01 7.76
C TYR A 65 -2.89 -17.13 7.96
N ARG A 66 -2.72 -17.99 6.95
CA ARG A 66 -1.69 -19.02 6.96
C ARG A 66 -0.34 -18.42 6.58
N GLN A 67 0.61 -18.50 7.47
CA GLN A 67 2.00 -18.18 7.14
C GLN A 67 2.71 -19.45 6.65
N SER A 68 3.35 -19.37 5.49
CA SER A 68 4.24 -20.39 4.96
C SER A 68 5.51 -19.74 4.41
N ASN A 69 6.60 -20.52 4.34
CA ASN A 69 7.86 -20.02 3.77
C ASN A 69 7.80 -19.82 2.24
N GLU A 70 6.75 -20.31 1.59
CA GLU A 70 6.52 -20.22 0.14
C GLU A 70 5.65 -19.02 -0.26
N ASN A 71 5.21 -18.23 0.69
CA ASN A 71 4.40 -17.04 0.41
C ASN A 71 5.21 -15.98 -0.34
N ILE A 72 4.56 -15.22 -1.22
CA ILE A 72 5.18 -14.08 -1.96
C ILE A 72 5.87 -13.12 -1.00
N SER A 73 5.33 -12.91 0.19
CA SER A 73 5.92 -12.06 1.23
C SER A 73 7.28 -12.54 1.72
N SER A 74 7.61 -13.83 1.62
CA SER A 74 8.90 -14.39 2.02
C SER A 74 10.07 -13.83 1.18
N ASN A 75 9.80 -13.39 -0.05
CA ASN A 75 10.79 -12.76 -0.94
C ASN A 75 11.16 -11.34 -0.51
N TYR A 76 10.43 -10.76 0.43
CA TYR A 76 10.60 -9.38 0.92
C TYR A 76 10.96 -9.36 2.39
N LYS A 77 12.04 -10.10 2.76
CA LYS A 77 12.55 -10.09 4.14
C LYS A 77 12.82 -8.66 4.59
N PHE A 78 12.43 -8.36 5.82
CA PHE A 78 12.60 -7.02 6.41
C PHE A 78 14.03 -6.52 6.24
N LEU A 79 14.17 -5.26 5.79
CA LEU A 79 15.43 -4.58 5.47
C LEU A 79 16.25 -5.19 4.33
N SER A 80 15.80 -6.22 3.62
CA SER A 80 16.47 -6.71 2.42
C SER A 80 16.40 -5.70 1.27
N LYS A 81 17.29 -5.86 0.28
CA LYS A 81 17.25 -5.06 -0.95
C LYS A 81 15.86 -5.09 -1.62
N ASN A 82 15.25 -6.27 -1.70
CA ASN A 82 13.90 -6.41 -2.27
C ASN A 82 12.85 -5.66 -1.45
N TRP A 83 12.96 -5.67 -0.13
CA TRP A 83 12.07 -4.92 0.75
C TRP A 83 12.21 -3.41 0.54
N TRP A 84 13.42 -2.88 0.45
CA TRP A 84 13.66 -1.46 0.20
C TRP A 84 13.20 -1.03 -1.19
N ASN A 85 13.46 -1.84 -2.23
CA ASN A 85 12.98 -1.58 -3.59
C ASN A 85 11.45 -1.51 -3.66
N ARG A 86 10.77 -2.46 -3.00
CA ARG A 86 9.30 -2.47 -2.94
C ARG A 86 8.76 -1.27 -2.16
N ARG A 87 9.43 -0.89 -1.09
CA ARG A 87 9.08 0.29 -0.30
C ARG A 87 9.23 1.59 -1.10
N LYS A 88 10.29 1.71 -1.88
CA LYS A 88 10.48 2.83 -2.80
C LYS A 88 9.34 2.91 -3.81
N GLU A 89 9.02 1.80 -4.46
CA GLU A 89 7.92 1.75 -5.43
C GLU A 89 6.56 2.09 -4.79
N ALA A 90 6.34 1.70 -3.53
CA ALA A 90 5.14 2.09 -2.79
C ALA A 90 5.05 3.61 -2.57
N HIS A 91 6.16 4.27 -2.28
CA HIS A 91 6.19 5.73 -2.19
C HIS A 91 5.94 6.39 -3.56
N GLU A 92 6.55 5.87 -4.62
CA GLU A 92 6.35 6.37 -5.99
C GLU A 92 4.89 6.22 -6.42
N TYR A 93 4.25 5.08 -6.11
CA TYR A 93 2.83 4.86 -6.34
C TYR A 93 1.96 5.88 -5.59
N ILE A 94 2.21 6.10 -4.29
CA ILE A 94 1.45 7.09 -3.51
C ILE A 94 1.57 8.49 -4.13
N MET A 95 2.77 8.89 -4.52
CA MET A 95 3.02 10.19 -5.14
C MET A 95 2.29 10.32 -6.48
N TYR A 96 2.36 9.29 -7.31
CA TYR A 96 1.61 9.22 -8.57
C TYR A 96 0.11 9.33 -8.32
N PHE A 97 -0.43 8.51 -7.42
CA PHE A 97 -1.85 8.47 -7.09
C PHE A 97 -2.37 9.82 -6.59
N PHE A 98 -1.64 10.48 -5.69
CA PHE A 98 -2.01 11.79 -5.17
C PHE A 98 -2.01 12.86 -6.27
N LYS A 99 -0.99 12.84 -7.12
CA LYS A 99 -0.91 13.77 -8.26
C LYS A 99 -2.05 13.57 -9.24
N SER A 100 -2.35 12.32 -9.61
CA SER A 100 -3.41 11.99 -10.56
C SER A 100 -4.81 12.34 -10.05
N ASN A 101 -5.00 12.34 -8.74
CA ASN A 101 -6.29 12.65 -8.11
C ASN A 101 -6.36 14.06 -7.48
N ASN A 102 -5.39 14.94 -7.78
CA ASN A 102 -5.30 16.30 -7.24
C ASN A 102 -5.34 16.36 -5.70
N ILE A 103 -4.76 15.37 -5.02
CA ILE A 103 -4.67 15.32 -3.57
C ILE A 103 -3.37 16.02 -3.15
N ASP A 104 -3.50 17.06 -2.33
CA ASP A 104 -2.32 17.73 -1.78
C ASP A 104 -1.55 16.80 -0.84
N HIS A 105 -0.24 16.76 -1.01
CA HIS A 105 0.61 15.86 -0.24
C HIS A 105 2.01 16.44 -0.03
N LYS A 106 2.62 16.05 1.08
CA LYS A 106 4.01 16.36 1.40
C LYS A 106 4.81 15.09 1.56
N LYS A 107 6.02 15.07 1.01
CA LYS A 107 6.97 13.98 1.23
C LYS A 107 7.28 13.89 2.72
N ASN A 108 7.14 12.72 3.30
CA ASN A 108 7.44 12.46 4.70
C ASN A 108 8.88 11.98 4.90
N PHE A 109 9.31 11.88 6.15
CA PHE A 109 10.66 11.44 6.51
C PHE A 109 10.99 10.04 5.97
N ASP A 110 10.03 9.12 6.01
CA ASP A 110 10.14 7.77 5.48
C ASP A 110 10.45 7.72 3.97
N TYR A 111 9.84 8.62 3.19
CA TYR A 111 10.16 8.77 1.77
C TYR A 111 11.65 9.10 1.56
N TYR A 112 12.20 10.04 2.32
CA TYR A 112 13.59 10.45 2.17
C TYR A 112 14.56 9.34 2.58
N ILE A 113 14.33 8.67 3.71
CA ILE A 113 15.13 7.54 4.15
C ILE A 113 15.12 6.43 3.11
N THR A 114 13.95 6.05 2.62
CA THR A 114 13.79 5.01 1.61
C THR A 114 14.59 5.32 0.35
N ASN A 115 14.54 6.58 -0.12
CA ASN A 115 15.29 6.98 -1.31
C ASN A 115 16.81 7.02 -1.06
N ILE A 116 17.25 7.46 0.11
CA ILE A 116 18.69 7.45 0.48
C ILE A 116 19.20 6.02 0.46
N ILE A 117 18.54 5.11 1.18
CA ILE A 117 18.99 3.71 1.27
C ILE A 117 19.04 3.04 -0.11
N ASN A 118 18.03 3.29 -0.95
CA ASN A 118 18.00 2.72 -2.30
C ASN A 118 19.09 3.26 -3.25
N LYS A 119 19.77 4.34 -2.91
CA LYS A 119 20.95 4.80 -3.67
C LYS A 119 22.21 4.01 -3.38
N PHE A 120 22.27 3.35 -2.22
CA PHE A 120 23.43 2.59 -1.75
C PHE A 120 23.26 1.07 -1.87
N LEU A 121 22.09 0.58 -2.27
CA LEU A 121 21.77 -0.83 -2.50
C LEU A 121 21.87 -1.21 -3.98
#